data_11a9f843073ac72d1260e35f7398b4ad
#
_entry.id   11a9f843073ac72d1260e35f7398b4ad
#
_cell.length_a   1.000
_cell.length_b   1.000
_cell.length_c   1.000
_cell.angle_alpha   90.00
_cell.angle_beta   90.00
_cell.angle_gamma   90.00
#
_symmetry.space_group_name_H-M   'P 1'
#
loop_
_entity.id
_entity.type
_entity.pdbx_description
1 polymer ?
#
loop_
_entity_poly.entity_id
_entity_poly.type
_entity_poly.pdbx_seq_one_letter_code
_entity_poly.pdbx_strand_id
1 'polypeptide(L)' 'MNNIFAERLKKAMEQKNMKQIDLVKKAAEQGVKLGKSHVSQYLSGKTTPRSEILNFLATTLGVETDRKSVV' A
#
# COMPACT_ATOMS: atom_id res chain seq x y z
N MET A 1 6.03 -0.21 -18.23
CA MET A 1 6.65 0.45 -17.36
C MET A 1 6.54 -0.17 -16.08
N ASN A 2 7.51 -0.24 -15.36
CA ASN A 2 7.48 -0.86 -14.12
C ASN A 2 6.94 -0.01 -13.06
N ASN A 3 6.16 -0.55 -12.19
CA ASN A 3 5.65 0.18 -11.08
C ASN A 3 6.30 -0.39 -9.84
N ILE A 4 7.35 0.23 -9.42
CA ILE A 4 8.10 -0.24 -8.30
C ILE A 4 7.28 -0.26 -7.03
N PHE A 5 6.36 0.69 -6.88
CA PHE A 5 5.51 0.71 -5.72
C PHE A 5 4.64 -0.55 -5.65
N ALA A 6 4.11 -0.97 -6.78
CA ALA A 6 3.26 -2.15 -6.81
C ALA A 6 4.03 -3.38 -6.36
N GLU A 7 5.26 -3.50 -6.81
CA GLU A 7 6.08 -4.62 -6.43
C GLU A 7 6.43 -4.59 -4.96
N ARG A 8 6.75 -3.43 -4.45
CA ARG A 8 7.07 -3.30 -3.05
C ARG A 8 5.88 -3.57 -2.17
N LEU A 9 4.71 -3.11 -2.59
CA LEU A 9 3.49 -3.35 -1.85
C LEU A 9 3.20 -4.84 -1.77
N LYS A 10 3.31 -5.51 -2.90
CA LYS A 10 3.04 -6.92 -2.94
C LYS A 10 4.00 -7.68 -2.02
N LYS A 11 5.27 -7.35 -2.11
CA LYS A 11 6.27 -8.01 -1.31
C LYS A 11 6.04 -7.77 0.18
N ALA A 12 5.71 -6.53 0.55
CA ALA A 12 5.47 -6.21 1.94
C ALA A 12 4.27 -6.97 2.48
N MET A 13 3.22 -7.10 1.68
CA MET A 13 2.06 -7.84 2.11
C MET A 13 2.41 -9.31 2.32
N GLU A 14 3.23 -9.85 1.45
CA GLU A 14 3.63 -11.24 1.60
C GLU A 14 4.47 -11.44 2.85
N GLN A 15 5.36 -10.52 3.11
CA GLN A 15 6.21 -10.64 4.27
C GLN A 15 5.42 -10.57 5.56
N LYS A 16 4.34 -9.82 5.55
CA LYS A 16 3.53 -9.69 6.73
C LYS A 16 2.33 -10.62 6.73
N ASN A 17 2.25 -11.46 5.72
CA ASN A 17 1.15 -12.39 5.62
C ASN A 17 -0.19 -11.66 5.59
N MET A 18 -0.27 -10.53 4.94
CA MET A 18 -1.48 -9.76 4.86
C MET A 18 -2.13 -9.92 3.52
N LYS A 19 -3.44 -9.91 3.49
CA LYS A 19 -4.18 -9.99 2.25
C LYS A 19 -4.86 -8.68 1.97
N GLN A 20 -5.48 -8.57 0.81
CA GLN A 20 -6.15 -7.34 0.45
C GLN A 20 -7.21 -6.96 1.47
N ILE A 21 -7.95 -7.95 1.94
CA ILE A 21 -9.00 -7.66 2.89
C ILE A 21 -8.41 -7.15 4.20
N ASP A 22 -7.24 -7.60 4.57
CA ASP A 22 -6.61 -7.14 5.79
C ASP A 22 -6.27 -5.66 5.68
N LEU A 23 -5.80 -5.24 4.53
CA LEU A 23 -5.50 -3.85 4.32
C LEU A 23 -6.76 -2.99 4.39
N VAL A 24 -7.84 -3.48 3.81
CA VAL A 24 -9.09 -2.77 3.83
C VAL A 24 -9.57 -2.60 5.26
N LYS A 25 -9.44 -3.63 6.06
CA LYS A 25 -9.87 -3.57 7.44
C LYS A 25 -9.01 -2.60 8.24
N LYS A 26 -7.72 -2.65 8.04
CA LYS A 26 -6.83 -1.74 8.74
C LYS A 26 -7.12 -0.29 8.36
N ALA A 27 -7.37 -0.05 7.08
CA ALA A 27 -7.68 1.28 6.62
C ALA A 27 -8.96 1.79 7.28
N ALA A 28 -9.94 0.93 7.38
CA ALA A 28 -11.20 1.32 7.99
C ALA A 28 -10.99 1.70 9.46
N GLU A 29 -10.11 0.97 10.13
CA GLU A 29 -9.83 1.27 11.52
C GLU A 29 -9.19 2.63 11.69
N GLN A 30 -8.44 3.06 10.72
CA GLN A 30 -7.78 4.35 10.79
C GLN A 30 -8.53 5.46 10.10
N GLY A 31 -9.73 5.18 9.63
CA GLY A 31 -10.51 6.18 8.95
C GLY A 31 -10.03 6.49 7.54
N VAL A 32 -9.27 5.59 6.96
CA VAL A 32 -8.77 5.78 5.61
C VAL A 32 -9.71 5.09 4.64
N LYS A 33 -10.10 5.79 3.60
CA LYS A 33 -10.99 5.22 2.63
C LYS A 33 -10.21 4.40 1.62
N LEU A 34 -10.26 3.11 1.78
CA LEU A 34 -9.53 2.22 0.92
C LEU A 34 -10.39 1.00 0.64
N GLY A 35 -10.72 0.76 -0.60
CA GLY A 35 -11.53 -0.39 -0.98
C GLY A 35 -10.68 -1.51 -1.51
N LYS A 36 -11.27 -2.68 -1.58
CA LYS A 36 -10.59 -3.84 -2.09
C LYS A 36 -10.17 -3.65 -3.55
N SER A 37 -11.03 -3.03 -4.34
CA SER A 37 -10.67 -2.81 -5.73
C SER A 37 -9.54 -1.82 -5.85
N HIS A 38 -9.43 -0.87 -4.93
CA HIS A 38 -8.31 0.06 -4.94
C HIS A 38 -7.01 -0.69 -4.67
N VAL A 39 -7.02 -1.59 -3.70
CA VAL A 39 -5.83 -2.34 -3.38
C VAL A 39 -5.42 -3.19 -4.58
N SER A 40 -6.37 -3.79 -5.24
CA SER A 40 -6.10 -4.60 -6.41
C SER A 40 -5.43 -3.77 -7.51
N GLN A 41 -5.92 -2.56 -7.73
CA GLN A 41 -5.34 -1.70 -8.74
C GLN A 41 -3.93 -1.26 -8.38
N TYR A 42 -3.69 -1.00 -7.12
CA TYR A 42 -2.34 -0.64 -6.69
C TYR A 42 -1.38 -1.81 -6.87
N LEU A 43 -1.85 -3.01 -6.58
CA LEU A 43 -1.00 -4.18 -6.73
C LEU A 43 -0.69 -4.50 -8.19
N SER A 44 -1.62 -4.18 -9.07
CA SER A 44 -1.38 -4.44 -10.47
C SER A 44 -0.65 -3.30 -11.15
N GLY A 45 -0.43 -2.21 -10.44
CA GLY A 45 0.29 -1.09 -11.02
C GLY A 45 -0.54 -0.18 -11.89
N LYS A 46 -1.86 -0.35 -11.86
CA LYS A 46 -2.68 0.49 -12.71
C LYS A 46 -2.78 1.90 -12.20
N THR A 47 -2.78 2.10 -10.91
CA THR A 47 -2.85 3.43 -10.36
C THR A 47 -1.90 3.52 -9.19
N THR A 48 -1.62 4.75 -8.79
CA THR A 48 -0.76 5.00 -7.65
C THR A 48 -1.60 5.64 -6.56
N PRO A 49 -1.45 5.24 -5.32
CA PRO A 49 -2.28 5.81 -4.26
C PRO A 49 -1.88 7.26 -3.96
N ARG A 50 -2.80 7.97 -3.36
CA ARG A 50 -2.54 9.35 -2.97
C ARG A 50 -1.67 9.35 -1.75
N SER A 51 -1.18 10.51 -1.37
CA SER A 51 -0.28 10.60 -0.25
C SER A 51 -0.90 10.08 1.02
N GLU A 52 -2.18 10.30 1.23
CA GLU A 52 -2.85 9.79 2.39
C GLU A 52 -2.76 8.29 2.48
N ILE A 53 -3.02 7.61 1.40
CA ILE A 53 -2.98 6.17 1.36
C ILE A 53 -1.55 5.67 1.36
N LEU A 54 -0.65 6.41 0.74
CA LEU A 54 0.74 6.06 0.78
C LEU A 54 1.26 6.07 2.20
N ASN A 55 0.90 7.08 2.97
CA ASN A 55 1.31 7.16 4.35
C ASN A 55 0.74 6.02 5.16
N PHE A 56 -0.52 5.68 4.90
CA PHE A 56 -1.14 4.58 5.59
C PHE A 56 -0.40 3.28 5.29
N LEU A 57 -0.11 3.03 4.03
CA LEU A 57 0.56 1.80 3.64
C LEU A 57 1.98 1.77 4.19
N ALA A 58 2.66 2.88 4.14
CA ALA A 58 4.02 2.94 4.64
C ALA A 58 4.05 2.64 6.13
N THR A 59 3.11 3.19 6.85
CA THR A 59 3.08 2.98 8.30
C THR A 59 2.65 1.56 8.63
N THR A 60 1.68 1.05 7.90
CA THR A 60 1.13 -0.26 8.19
C THR A 60 2.05 -1.39 7.77
N LEU A 61 2.63 -1.26 6.59
CA LEU A 61 3.43 -2.32 6.04
C LEU A 61 4.92 -2.04 6.05
N GLY A 62 5.32 -0.84 6.32
CA GLY A 62 6.72 -0.47 6.25
C GLY A 62 7.23 -0.38 4.83
N VAL A 63 6.35 -0.08 3.88
CA VAL A 63 6.77 0.05 2.50
C VAL A 63 7.51 1.35 2.34
N GLU A 64 8.70 1.32 1.71
CA GLU A 64 9.41 2.49 1.47
C GLU A 64 8.82 3.27 0.38
N THR A 65 8.53 4.51 0.53
CA THR A 65 8.06 5.32 -0.54
C THR A 65 9.25 5.81 -1.26
N ASP A 66 9.09 6.40 -2.38
CA ASP A 66 10.16 6.79 -3.13
C ASP A 66 10.97 7.80 -2.51
N ARG A 67 10.68 8.54 -1.50
CA ARG A 67 11.46 9.47 -0.99
C ARG A 67 12.43 9.00 -0.10
N LYS A 68 13.47 9.12 -0.24
CA LYS A 68 14.55 8.72 0.47
C LYS A 68 14.65 9.48 1.63
N SER A 69 14.52 9.11 2.59
CA SER A 69 14.60 9.75 3.69
C SER A 69 15.83 10.06 4.00
N VAL A 70 16.25 10.82 3.98
CA VAL A 70 17.46 11.13 4.21
C VAL A 70 17.66 11.32 5.39
N VAL A 71 17.77 11.23 6.04
CA VAL A 71 18.08 11.46 7.24
C VAL A 71 18.85 11.68 7.58
#